data_de34219f687e683430b09d4a67c5182b
#
_entry.id   de34219f687e683430b09d4a67c5182b
#
_cell.length_a   1.000
_cell.length_b   1.000
_cell.length_c   1.000
_cell.angle_alpha   90.00
_cell.angle_beta   90.00
_cell.angle_gamma   90.00
#
_symmetry.space_group_name_H-M   'P 1'
#
loop_
_entity.id
_entity.type
_entity.pdbx_description
1 polymer ?
#
loop_
_entity_poly.entity_id
_entity_poly.type
_entity_poly.pdbx_seq_one_letter_code
_entity_poly.pdbx_strand_id
1 'polypeptide(L)'
;SRFSDFSFGVSAVLAMLHDSFILLGAFSLLGHFLGAELDALFVTALLTTLSASVHDTVVTFDRIRELKRVSFNSDWVELANRAVSEVIVRSINNSMTIIFMLTSLVALGGSTTRWFALALLIGVVSGTYSSIAVAIPLVLFWKKKSKKSLKL
;
A
#
# COMPACT_ATOMS: atom_id res chain seq x y z
N SER A 1 7.31 -22.50 -8.61
CA SER A 1 6.23 -21.86 -7.84
C SER A 1 6.70 -21.26 -6.51
N ARG A 2 7.57 -21.89 -5.70
CA ARG A 2 8.05 -21.34 -4.41
C ARG A 2 8.74 -19.96 -4.52
N PHE A 3 9.57 -19.75 -5.53
CA PHE A 3 10.21 -18.44 -5.78
C PHE A 3 9.22 -17.33 -6.17
N SER A 4 8.10 -17.69 -6.79
CA SER A 4 7.04 -16.76 -7.14
C SER A 4 6.37 -16.19 -5.89
N ASP A 5 6.08 -17.04 -4.92
CA ASP A 5 5.40 -16.63 -3.69
C ASP A 5 6.31 -15.79 -2.78
N PHE A 6 7.60 -16.10 -2.74
CA PHE A 6 8.58 -15.34 -1.97
C PHE A 6 8.73 -13.88 -2.47
N SER A 7 8.80 -13.68 -3.80
CA SER A 7 8.93 -12.32 -4.36
C SER A 7 7.71 -11.45 -4.08
N PHE A 8 6.51 -12.00 -4.07
CA PHE A 8 5.30 -11.29 -3.67
C PHE A 8 5.33 -10.90 -2.19
N GLY A 9 5.74 -11.83 -1.31
CA GLY A 9 5.87 -11.57 0.12
C GLY A 9 6.88 -10.48 0.44
N VAL A 10 8.07 -10.55 -0.12
CA VAL A 10 9.13 -9.52 0.07
C VAL A 10 8.67 -8.17 -0.44
N SER A 11 8.03 -8.10 -1.61
CA SER A 11 7.53 -6.83 -2.15
C SER A 11 6.44 -6.21 -1.28
N ALA A 12 5.55 -7.03 -0.69
CA ALA A 12 4.53 -6.55 0.24
C ALA A 12 5.16 -5.98 1.52
N VAL A 13 6.17 -6.65 2.09
CA VAL A 13 6.88 -6.17 3.29
C VAL A 13 7.63 -4.87 3.00
N LEU A 14 8.30 -4.75 1.85
CA LEU A 14 8.99 -3.52 1.46
C LEU A 14 8.02 -2.35 1.26
N ALA A 15 6.86 -2.59 0.64
CA ALA A 15 5.82 -1.57 0.52
C ALA A 15 5.29 -1.14 1.90
N MET A 16 5.09 -2.08 2.82
CA MET A 16 4.68 -1.79 4.19
C MET A 16 5.72 -0.95 4.96
N LEU A 17 7.00 -1.27 4.81
CA LEU A 17 8.09 -0.46 5.40
C LEU A 17 8.10 0.96 4.82
N HIS A 18 7.94 1.10 3.50
CA HIS A 18 7.82 2.39 2.85
C HIS A 18 6.67 3.23 3.44
N ASP A 19 5.48 2.65 3.63
CA ASP A 19 4.33 3.35 4.22
C ASP A 19 4.57 3.74 5.67
N SER A 20 5.23 2.87 6.45
CA SER A 20 5.65 3.16 7.81
C SER A 20 6.58 4.38 7.87
N PHE A 21 7.58 4.44 6.99
CA PHE A 21 8.51 5.57 6.94
C PHE A 21 7.83 6.86 6.50
N ILE A 22 6.90 6.82 5.56
CA ILE A 22 6.14 8.00 5.15
C ILE A 22 5.31 8.52 6.32
N LEU A 23 4.58 7.66 7.02
CA LEU A 23 3.73 8.08 8.13
C LEU A 23 4.55 8.61 9.32
N LEU A 24 5.62 7.93 9.71
CA LEU A 24 6.53 8.38 10.75
C LEU A 24 7.20 9.70 10.38
N GLY A 25 7.68 9.84 9.14
CA GLY A 25 8.30 11.06 8.65
C GLY A 25 7.33 12.23 8.61
N ALA A 26 6.11 12.02 8.12
CA ALA A 26 5.07 13.04 8.11
C ALA A 26 4.72 13.50 9.54
N PHE A 27 4.54 12.56 10.47
CA PHE A 27 4.24 12.90 11.87
C PHE A 27 5.43 13.51 12.60
N SER A 28 6.66 13.14 12.29
CA SER A 28 7.85 13.81 12.81
C SER A 28 7.91 15.29 12.41
N LEU A 29 7.58 15.60 11.15
CA LEU A 29 7.48 16.97 10.66
C LEU A 29 6.31 17.74 11.34
N LEU A 30 5.14 17.12 11.43
CA LEU A 30 3.98 17.70 12.10
C LEU A 30 4.24 17.91 13.60
N GLY A 31 4.98 17.01 14.25
CA GLY A 31 5.40 17.17 15.64
C GLY A 31 6.30 18.37 15.83
N HIS A 32 7.26 18.56 14.93
CA HIS A 32 8.20 19.68 14.98
C HIS A 32 7.50 21.05 14.77
N PHE A 33 6.54 21.14 13.84
CA PHE A 33 5.92 22.41 13.46
C PHE A 33 4.59 22.69 14.17
N LEU A 34 3.81 21.68 14.50
CA LEU A 34 2.44 21.80 14.98
C LEU A 34 2.16 21.10 16.30
N GLY A 35 3.19 20.47 16.90
CA GLY A 35 3.06 19.80 18.21
C GLY A 35 2.29 18.48 18.18
N ALA A 36 2.30 17.76 17.04
CA ALA A 36 1.74 16.41 16.98
C ALA A 36 2.57 15.46 17.86
N GLU A 37 1.89 14.67 18.67
CA GLU A 37 2.54 13.71 19.58
C GLU A 37 2.42 12.27 19.03
N LEU A 38 3.47 11.49 19.23
CA LEU A 38 3.48 10.05 18.96
C LEU A 38 2.94 9.30 20.17
N ASP A 39 1.64 9.24 20.28
CA ASP A 39 0.92 8.60 21.36
C ASP A 39 0.41 7.18 20.99
N ALA A 40 -0.34 6.55 21.88
CA ALA A 40 -0.95 5.24 21.62
C ALA A 40 -1.96 5.27 20.46
N LEU A 41 -2.65 6.39 20.24
CA LEU A 41 -3.56 6.56 19.13
C LEU A 41 -2.81 6.62 17.81
N PHE A 42 -1.65 7.26 17.76
CA PHE A 42 -0.77 7.24 16.58
C PHE A 42 -0.33 5.81 16.24
N VAL A 43 0.10 5.01 17.23
CA VAL A 43 0.47 3.61 17.00
C VAL A 43 -0.71 2.80 16.48
N THR A 44 -1.91 3.02 17.00
CA THR A 44 -3.14 2.39 16.51
C THR A 44 -3.43 2.78 15.07
N ALA A 45 -3.29 4.05 14.72
CA ALA A 45 -3.45 4.53 13.35
C ALA A 45 -2.41 3.89 12.41
N LEU A 46 -1.15 3.83 12.83
CA LEU A 46 -0.07 3.20 12.08
C LEU A 46 -0.40 1.73 11.76
N LEU A 47 -0.75 0.94 12.77
CA LEU A 47 -1.08 -0.48 12.60
C LEU A 47 -2.32 -0.67 11.70
N THR A 48 -3.34 0.16 11.86
CA THR A 48 -4.57 0.11 11.05
C THR A 48 -4.27 0.41 9.59
N THR A 49 -3.49 1.44 9.30
CA THR A 49 -3.16 1.84 7.93
C THR A 49 -2.22 0.84 7.25
N LEU A 50 -1.28 0.27 7.99
CA LEU A 50 -0.43 -0.81 7.48
C LEU A 50 -1.24 -2.06 7.13
N SER A 51 -2.19 -2.43 7.97
CA SER A 51 -3.10 -3.55 7.69
C SER A 51 -3.91 -3.32 6.42
N ALA A 52 -4.46 -2.12 6.23
CA ALA A 52 -5.21 -1.74 5.02
C ALA A 52 -4.32 -1.76 3.77
N SER A 53 -3.10 -1.21 3.85
CA SER A 53 -2.13 -1.20 2.74
C SER A 53 -1.72 -2.61 2.32
N VAL A 54 -1.43 -3.48 3.29
CA VAL A 54 -1.12 -4.90 3.02
C VAL A 54 -2.30 -5.60 2.36
N HIS A 55 -3.52 -5.35 2.82
CA HIS A 55 -4.72 -5.94 2.22
C HIS A 55 -4.87 -5.56 0.75
N ASP A 56 -4.74 -4.28 0.40
CA ASP A 56 -4.82 -3.80 -0.98
C ASP A 56 -3.69 -4.39 -1.86
N THR A 57 -2.49 -4.49 -1.32
CA THR A 57 -1.35 -5.11 -2.00
C THR A 57 -1.60 -6.60 -2.28
N VAL A 58 -2.11 -7.34 -1.29
CA VAL A 58 -2.43 -8.77 -1.43
C VAL A 58 -3.52 -9.00 -2.48
N VAL A 59 -4.59 -8.22 -2.45
CA VAL A 59 -5.67 -8.31 -3.45
C VAL A 59 -5.14 -8.10 -4.87
N THR A 60 -4.27 -7.11 -5.07
CA THR A 60 -3.65 -6.85 -6.38
C THR A 60 -2.73 -8.01 -6.81
N PHE A 61 -1.94 -8.55 -5.88
CA PHE A 61 -1.06 -9.69 -6.15
C PHE A 61 -1.83 -10.97 -6.47
N ASP A 62 -2.92 -11.21 -5.76
CA ASP A 62 -3.78 -12.36 -6.04
C ASP A 62 -4.42 -12.25 -7.42
N ARG A 63 -4.80 -11.04 -7.85
CA ARG A 63 -5.32 -10.82 -9.21
C ARG A 63 -4.25 -11.10 -10.27
N ILE A 64 -3.00 -10.68 -10.06
CA ILE A 64 -1.89 -11.00 -10.97
C ILE A 64 -1.68 -12.51 -11.07
N ARG A 65 -1.74 -13.23 -9.94
CA ARG A 65 -1.60 -14.70 -9.90
C ARG A 65 -2.74 -15.40 -10.63
N GLU A 66 -3.97 -14.94 -10.43
CA GLU A 66 -5.15 -15.48 -11.11
C GLU A 66 -5.03 -15.34 -12.63
N LEU A 67 -4.71 -14.13 -13.11
CA LEU A 67 -4.49 -13.87 -14.54
C LEU A 67 -3.36 -14.74 -15.10
N LYS A 68 -2.31 -14.98 -14.33
CA LYS A 68 -1.21 -15.86 -14.76
C LYS A 68 -1.62 -17.31 -14.91
N ARG A 69 -2.56 -17.80 -14.11
CA ARG A 69 -3.10 -19.18 -14.24
C ARG A 69 -3.93 -19.34 -15.52
N VAL A 70 -4.66 -18.31 -15.92
CA VAL A 70 -5.51 -18.34 -17.13
C VAL A 70 -4.70 -18.06 -18.40
N SER A 71 -3.71 -17.15 -18.33
CA SER A 71 -2.91 -16.70 -19.47
C SER A 71 -1.43 -17.12 -19.29
N PHE A 72 -1.14 -18.39 -19.48
CA PHE A 72 0.16 -18.98 -19.17
C PHE A 72 1.33 -18.37 -19.96
N ASN A 73 1.08 -17.92 -21.20
CA ASN A 73 2.10 -17.37 -22.10
C ASN A 73 2.27 -15.84 -22.02
N SER A 74 1.41 -15.14 -21.29
CA SER A 74 1.49 -13.68 -21.20
C SER A 74 2.67 -13.22 -20.37
N ASP A 75 3.24 -12.06 -20.71
CA ASP A 75 4.35 -11.47 -19.95
C ASP A 75 3.86 -10.89 -18.61
N TRP A 76 4.76 -10.87 -17.62
CA TRP A 76 4.44 -10.37 -16.27
C TRP A 76 4.02 -8.90 -16.26
N VAL A 77 4.58 -8.09 -17.16
CA VAL A 77 4.22 -6.66 -17.26
C VAL A 77 2.79 -6.49 -17.76
N GLU A 78 2.41 -7.25 -18.80
CA GLU A 78 1.05 -7.24 -19.33
C GLU A 78 0.03 -7.68 -18.28
N LEU A 79 0.33 -8.77 -17.56
CA LEU A 79 -0.52 -9.28 -16.48
C LEU A 79 -0.68 -8.29 -15.33
N ALA A 80 0.41 -7.62 -14.95
CA ALA A 80 0.38 -6.59 -13.92
C ALA A 80 -0.47 -5.39 -14.35
N ASN A 81 -0.29 -4.89 -15.57
CA ASN A 81 -1.09 -3.78 -16.11
C ASN A 81 -2.59 -4.13 -16.15
N ARG A 82 -2.92 -5.33 -16.57
CA ARG A 82 -4.30 -5.80 -16.58
C ARG A 82 -4.89 -5.92 -15.18
N ALA A 83 -4.15 -6.54 -14.25
CA ALA A 83 -4.56 -6.65 -12.86
C ALA A 83 -4.81 -5.28 -12.22
N VAL A 84 -3.89 -4.32 -12.43
CA VAL A 84 -4.06 -2.95 -11.95
C VAL A 84 -5.32 -2.30 -12.53
N SER A 85 -5.53 -2.40 -13.82
CA SER A 85 -6.71 -1.80 -14.48
C SER A 85 -8.03 -2.35 -13.93
N GLU A 86 -8.05 -3.61 -13.52
CA GLU A 86 -9.24 -4.25 -12.96
C GLU A 86 -9.48 -3.92 -11.47
N VAL A 87 -8.40 -3.69 -10.72
CA VAL A 87 -8.46 -3.47 -9.26
C VAL A 87 -8.50 -1.98 -8.90
N ILE A 88 -7.88 -1.11 -9.72
CA ILE A 88 -7.66 0.30 -9.38
C ILE A 88 -8.96 1.07 -9.09
N VAL A 89 -10.00 0.86 -9.87
CA VAL A 89 -11.28 1.57 -9.69
C VAL A 89 -11.89 1.22 -8.33
N ARG A 90 -11.84 -0.06 -7.95
CA ARG A 90 -12.34 -0.52 -6.66
C ARG A 90 -11.50 0.04 -5.50
N SER A 91 -10.18 0.00 -5.61
CA SER A 91 -9.27 0.51 -4.59
C SER A 91 -9.43 2.01 -4.39
N ILE A 92 -9.51 2.79 -5.48
CA ILE A 92 -9.74 4.24 -5.43
C ILE A 92 -11.10 4.56 -4.79
N ASN A 93 -12.18 3.91 -5.22
CA ASN A 93 -13.51 4.16 -4.66
C ASN A 93 -13.56 3.90 -3.14
N ASN A 94 -12.96 2.79 -2.70
CA ASN A 94 -12.86 2.47 -1.28
C ASN A 94 -12.05 3.52 -0.51
N SER A 95 -10.88 3.87 -1.02
CA SER A 95 -10.00 4.88 -0.40
C SER A 95 -10.65 6.26 -0.38
N MET A 96 -11.33 6.68 -1.45
CA MET A 96 -12.02 7.97 -1.51
C MET A 96 -13.11 8.09 -0.44
N THR A 97 -13.88 7.03 -0.23
CA THR A 97 -14.90 7.01 0.84
C THR A 97 -14.27 7.22 2.21
N ILE A 98 -13.18 6.53 2.50
CA ILE A 98 -12.45 6.65 3.76
C ILE A 98 -11.82 8.05 3.88
N ILE A 99 -11.22 8.58 2.81
CA ILE A 99 -10.61 9.91 2.78
C ILE A 99 -11.63 10.99 3.09
N PHE A 100 -12.83 10.94 2.49
CA PHE A 100 -13.89 11.90 2.78
C PHE A 100 -14.34 11.85 4.25
N MET A 101 -14.53 10.65 4.78
CA MET A 101 -14.89 10.46 6.19
C MET A 101 -13.80 11.01 7.13
N LEU A 102 -12.54 10.66 6.89
CA LEU A 102 -11.42 11.09 7.72
C LEU A 102 -11.16 12.59 7.59
N THR A 103 -11.33 13.18 6.41
CA THR A 103 -11.21 14.64 6.21
C THR A 103 -12.27 15.39 7.03
N SER A 104 -13.50 14.88 7.04
CA SER A 104 -14.56 15.45 7.89
C SER A 104 -14.20 15.33 9.37
N LEU A 105 -13.62 14.22 9.79
CA LEU A 105 -13.19 14.01 11.17
C LEU A 105 -12.02 14.91 11.58
N VAL A 106 -11.08 15.16 10.67
CA VAL A 106 -9.99 16.14 10.88
C VAL A 106 -10.53 17.56 11.03
N ALA A 107 -11.53 17.94 10.22
CA ALA A 107 -12.09 19.29 10.23
C ALA A 107 -12.98 19.56 11.46
N LEU A 108 -13.78 18.57 11.87
CA LEU A 108 -14.83 18.73 12.88
C LEU A 108 -14.50 18.05 14.22
N GLY A 109 -13.46 17.22 14.27
CA GLY A 109 -13.07 16.47 15.47
C GLY A 109 -12.36 17.32 16.51
N GLY A 110 -12.43 16.87 17.77
CA GLY A 110 -11.66 17.46 18.88
C GLY A 110 -10.15 17.24 18.71
N SER A 111 -9.34 17.93 19.52
CA SER A 111 -7.88 17.96 19.41
C SER A 111 -7.24 16.56 19.31
N THR A 112 -7.59 15.66 20.21
CA THR A 112 -7.06 14.27 20.23
C THR A 112 -7.50 13.47 19.00
N THR A 113 -8.79 13.54 18.64
CA THR A 113 -9.36 12.83 17.49
C THR A 113 -8.78 13.37 16.18
N ARG A 114 -8.47 14.65 16.10
CA ARG A 114 -7.91 15.30 14.91
C ARG A 114 -6.56 14.69 14.52
N TRP A 115 -5.64 14.54 15.48
CA TRP A 115 -4.32 13.96 15.22
C TRP A 115 -4.41 12.48 14.81
N PHE A 116 -5.27 11.72 15.46
CA PHE A 116 -5.55 10.34 15.10
C PHE A 116 -6.13 10.21 13.68
N ALA A 117 -7.15 11.02 13.35
CA ALA A 117 -7.75 11.04 12.02
C ALA A 117 -6.76 11.49 10.94
N LEU A 118 -5.88 12.45 11.26
CA LEU A 118 -4.83 12.89 10.34
C LEU A 118 -3.80 11.81 10.06
N ALA A 119 -3.41 11.05 11.09
CA ALA A 119 -2.52 9.89 10.92
C ALA A 119 -3.15 8.84 10.00
N LEU A 120 -4.41 8.49 10.23
CA LEU A 120 -5.17 7.59 9.36
C LEU A 120 -5.26 8.11 7.93
N LEU A 121 -5.55 9.39 7.75
CA LEU A 121 -5.67 10.02 6.43
C LEU A 121 -4.37 9.93 5.63
N ILE A 122 -3.24 10.32 6.24
CA ILE A 122 -1.92 10.22 5.62
C ILE A 122 -1.60 8.75 5.27
N GLY A 123 -1.87 7.84 6.20
CA GLY A 123 -1.61 6.42 5.99
C GLY A 123 -2.45 5.80 4.89
N VAL A 124 -3.74 6.14 4.78
CA VAL A 124 -4.63 5.65 3.72
C VAL A 124 -4.19 6.18 2.35
N VAL A 125 -3.86 7.46 2.25
CA VAL A 125 -3.36 8.06 0.98
C VAL A 125 -2.05 7.40 0.57
N SER A 126 -1.09 7.27 1.49
CA SER A 126 0.19 6.59 1.24
C SER A 126 -0.01 5.14 0.83
N GLY A 127 -0.82 4.36 1.57
CA GLY A 127 -1.08 2.95 1.32
C GLY A 127 -1.75 2.68 -0.02
N THR A 128 -2.72 3.52 -0.40
CA THR A 128 -3.38 3.41 -1.72
C THR A 128 -2.40 3.65 -2.87
N TYR A 129 -1.51 4.63 -2.72
CA TYR A 129 -0.46 4.90 -3.69
C TYR A 129 0.57 3.76 -3.74
N SER A 130 1.08 3.31 -2.58
CA SER A 130 2.17 2.36 -2.49
C SER A 130 1.79 0.96 -2.98
N SER A 131 0.55 0.53 -2.79
CA SER A 131 0.07 -0.77 -3.27
C SER A 131 0.19 -0.92 -4.79
N ILE A 132 0.09 0.16 -5.54
CA ILE A 132 0.19 0.18 -7.00
C ILE A 132 1.59 0.63 -7.45
N ALA A 133 2.08 1.76 -6.94
CA ALA A 133 3.28 2.41 -7.45
C ALA A 133 4.59 1.86 -6.84
N VAL A 134 4.52 1.18 -5.72
CA VAL A 134 5.71 0.59 -5.05
C VAL A 134 5.70 -0.92 -5.13
N ALA A 135 4.62 -1.57 -4.70
CA ALA A 135 4.58 -3.03 -4.60
C ALA A 135 4.67 -3.73 -5.96
N ILE A 136 3.96 -3.23 -6.98
CA ILE A 136 3.94 -3.85 -8.31
C ILE A 136 5.28 -3.74 -9.03
N PRO A 137 5.92 -2.57 -9.14
CA PRO A 137 7.26 -2.47 -9.74
C PRO A 137 8.30 -3.34 -9.04
N LEU A 138 8.24 -3.48 -7.71
CA LEU A 138 9.12 -4.37 -6.96
C LEU A 138 8.96 -5.83 -7.39
N VAL A 139 7.72 -6.32 -7.49
CA VAL A 139 7.45 -7.69 -7.98
C VAL A 139 7.97 -7.88 -9.40
N LEU A 140 7.70 -6.93 -10.30
CA LEU A 140 8.15 -7.01 -11.69
C LEU A 140 9.67 -7.02 -11.79
N PHE A 141 10.36 -6.23 -10.97
CA PHE A 141 11.82 -6.23 -10.92
C PHE A 141 12.37 -7.61 -10.51
N TRP A 142 11.82 -8.23 -9.47
CA TRP A 142 12.19 -9.58 -9.04
C TRP A 142 11.92 -10.64 -10.10
N LYS A 143 10.77 -10.57 -10.77
CA LYS A 143 10.40 -11.51 -11.85
C LYS A 143 11.30 -11.39 -13.07
N LYS A 144 11.67 -10.16 -13.45
CA LYS A 144 12.59 -9.91 -14.57
C LYS A 144 14.00 -10.43 -14.26
N LYS A 145 14.48 -10.24 -13.03
CA LYS A 145 15.78 -10.73 -12.58
C LYS A 145 15.83 -12.27 -12.57
N SER A 146 14.77 -12.92 -12.09
CA SER A 146 14.66 -14.38 -12.07
C SER A 146 14.65 -14.99 -13.48
N LYS A 147 13.98 -14.35 -14.46
CA LYS A 147 13.95 -14.81 -15.86
C LYS A 147 15.34 -14.70 -16.54
N LYS A 148 16.16 -13.74 -16.13
CA LYS A 148 17.53 -13.54 -16.65
C LYS A 148 18.49 -14.59 -16.09
N SER A 149 18.31 -15.03 -14.85
CA SER A 149 19.14 -16.06 -14.20
C SER A 149 18.90 -17.47 -14.73
N LEU A 150 17.73 -17.74 -15.36
CA LEU A 150 17.39 -19.04 -15.94
C LEU A 150 17.82 -19.19 -17.41
N LYS A 151 18.37 -18.13 -18.01
CA LYS A 151 18.89 -18.11 -19.40
C LYS A 151 20.41 -18.15 -19.49
N LEU A 152 21.12 -18.24 -18.37
CA LEU A 152 22.56 -18.48 -18.22
C LEU A 152 22.79 -19.90 -17.70
#